data_4534170500044dc3f1bc30d1bedf23ee
#
_entry.id   4534170500044dc3f1bc30d1bedf23ee
#
_cell.length_a   1.000
_cell.length_b   1.000
_cell.length_c   1.000
_cell.angle_alpha   90.00
_cell.angle_beta   90.00
_cell.angle_gamma   90.00
#
_symmetry.space_group_name_H-M   'P 1'
#
loop_
_entity.id
_entity.type
_entity.pdbx_description
1 polymer ?
#
loop_
_entity_poly.entity_id
_entity_poly.type
_entity_poly.pdbx_seq_one_letter_code
_entity_poly.pdbx_strand_id
1 'polypeptide(L)'
;MAELTFFSPAKINLFLHITGRRDDGYHDLQSVFRALGFGDTLTFRPKTGGDLITLLGDNLPCEQQGNLIVKAAQLLAKKFPAYASSVSVVLDKVIPVGGGLGGGSSNCAMTLIALNQLWGLHLTPKELMKIGATLGADVPFFIFAHAYQTDAIALGIGDKLTAINLPSREYLLLFPDESINTAELFSNKDLIKNTPIISDLTAKIPNFLDLQNPPFFNAFETIVCEKYQKVNQALSYLRTFESATQTTARMSGTGSTVYLPLIGLGKNQIEFIDYPCPAVLVNSLYG
;
A
#
# COMPACT_ATOMS: atom_id res chain seq x y z
N MET A 1 4.73 14.13 -27.92
CA MET A 1 4.16 12.96 -27.19
C MET A 1 3.07 13.47 -26.28
N ALA A 2 2.02 12.69 -26.09
CA ALA A 2 0.88 13.08 -25.23
C ALA A 2 1.25 13.03 -23.73
N GLU A 3 0.59 13.85 -22.94
CA GLU A 3 0.60 13.78 -21.48
C GLU A 3 -0.08 12.48 -21.01
N LEU A 4 0.44 11.87 -19.95
CA LEU A 4 -0.15 10.69 -19.33
C LEU A 4 -0.50 10.98 -17.88
N THR A 5 -1.70 10.62 -17.46
CA THR A 5 -2.14 10.74 -16.07
C THR A 5 -2.47 9.36 -15.49
N PHE A 6 -1.95 9.06 -14.32
CA PHE A 6 -2.15 7.81 -13.61
C PHE A 6 -2.71 8.06 -12.21
N PHE A 7 -3.74 7.33 -11.86
CA PHE A 7 -4.16 7.16 -10.47
C PHE A 7 -3.20 6.20 -9.77
N SER A 8 -2.71 6.59 -8.62
CA SER A 8 -1.74 5.86 -7.80
C SER A 8 -2.41 5.45 -6.49
N PRO A 9 -3.04 4.25 -6.44
CA PRO A 9 -3.89 3.83 -5.33
C PRO A 9 -3.11 3.61 -4.04
N ALA A 10 -3.78 3.80 -2.91
CA ALA A 10 -3.36 3.24 -1.63
C ALA A 10 -3.62 1.73 -1.59
N LYS A 11 -3.01 1.02 -0.64
CA LYS A 11 -3.34 -0.37 -0.30
C LYS A 11 -3.56 -0.52 1.19
N ILE A 12 -4.30 -1.54 1.56
CA ILE A 12 -4.33 -2.08 2.92
C ILE A 12 -3.90 -3.54 2.93
N ASN A 13 -3.43 -3.99 4.08
CA ASN A 13 -3.24 -5.40 4.38
C ASN A 13 -4.50 -5.91 5.09
N LEU A 14 -5.25 -6.85 4.50
CA LEU A 14 -6.42 -7.42 5.18
C LEU A 14 -6.03 -8.25 6.41
N PHE A 15 -4.84 -8.80 6.40
CA PHE A 15 -4.10 -9.32 7.54
C PHE A 15 -2.60 -9.27 7.22
N LEU A 16 -1.72 -9.39 8.21
CA LEU A 16 -0.29 -9.47 8.00
C LEU A 16 0.33 -10.40 9.01
N HIS A 17 0.74 -11.58 8.57
CA HIS A 17 1.46 -12.56 9.37
C HIS A 17 2.94 -12.55 9.01
N ILE A 18 3.80 -12.68 10.01
CA ILE A 18 5.22 -12.98 9.82
C ILE A 18 5.38 -14.49 9.98
N THR A 19 5.80 -15.16 8.90
CA THR A 19 5.83 -16.62 8.84
C THR A 19 7.21 -17.22 9.06
N GLY A 20 8.25 -16.39 9.02
CA GLY A 20 9.62 -16.81 9.26
C GLY A 20 10.61 -15.66 9.16
N ARG A 21 11.84 -15.92 9.63
CA ARG A 21 12.99 -15.06 9.41
C ARG A 21 13.96 -15.76 8.44
N ARG A 22 14.41 -15.01 7.46
CA ARG A 22 15.35 -15.49 6.42
C ARG A 22 16.81 -15.30 6.87
N ASP A 23 17.72 -16.03 6.25
CA ASP A 23 19.16 -15.91 6.50
C ASP A 23 19.73 -14.55 6.05
N ASP A 24 19.07 -13.89 5.07
CA ASP A 24 19.43 -12.55 4.60
C ASP A 24 18.94 -11.41 5.53
N GLY A 25 18.31 -11.78 6.65
CA GLY A 25 17.82 -10.85 7.68
C GLY A 25 16.40 -10.34 7.42
N TYR A 26 15.82 -10.56 6.25
CA TYR A 26 14.43 -10.25 5.96
C TYR A 26 13.48 -11.24 6.65
N HIS A 27 12.21 -10.87 6.69
CA HIS A 27 11.14 -11.73 7.21
C HIS A 27 10.19 -12.15 6.10
N ASP A 28 9.89 -13.44 6.04
CA ASP A 28 8.80 -13.92 5.21
C ASP A 28 7.46 -13.52 5.84
N LEU A 29 6.56 -13.11 4.99
CA LEU A 29 5.20 -12.73 5.38
C LEU A 29 4.15 -13.50 4.58
N GLN A 30 2.95 -13.51 5.12
CA GLN A 30 1.73 -13.88 4.42
C GLN A 30 0.68 -12.79 4.66
N SER A 31 0.10 -12.29 3.58
CA SER A 31 -0.88 -11.20 3.61
C SER A 31 -1.85 -11.30 2.44
N VAL A 32 -2.92 -10.53 2.51
CA VAL A 32 -3.70 -10.14 1.33
C VAL A 32 -3.60 -8.64 1.19
N PHE A 33 -3.06 -8.20 0.06
CA PHE A 33 -2.98 -6.79 -0.29
C PHE A 33 -4.23 -6.40 -1.09
N ARG A 34 -4.89 -5.35 -0.65
CA ARG A 34 -6.07 -4.80 -1.29
C ARG A 34 -5.86 -3.36 -1.71
N ALA A 35 -6.04 -3.09 -2.99
CA ALA A 35 -5.99 -1.73 -3.53
C ALA A 35 -7.28 -0.97 -3.20
N LEU A 36 -7.15 0.34 -2.96
CA LEU A 36 -8.24 1.22 -2.58
C LEU A 36 -8.52 2.27 -3.66
N GLY A 37 -9.76 2.68 -3.79
CA GLY A 37 -10.19 3.82 -4.61
C GLY A 37 -9.82 5.18 -4.00
N PHE A 38 -8.77 5.22 -3.19
CA PHE A 38 -8.16 6.37 -2.56
C PHE A 38 -6.68 6.39 -2.92
N GLY A 39 -6.17 7.50 -3.43
CA GLY A 39 -4.82 7.52 -3.97
C GLY A 39 -4.34 8.88 -4.42
N ASP A 40 -3.05 8.93 -4.76
CA ASP A 40 -2.40 10.09 -5.36
C ASP A 40 -2.69 10.12 -6.88
N THR A 41 -2.40 11.25 -7.52
CA THR A 41 -2.44 11.36 -8.97
C THR A 41 -1.08 11.81 -9.49
N LEU A 42 -0.57 11.16 -10.53
CA LEU A 42 0.67 11.53 -11.20
C LEU A 42 0.39 11.88 -12.65
N THR A 43 0.84 13.08 -13.06
CA THR A 43 0.76 13.54 -14.45
C THR A 43 2.16 13.68 -15.03
N PHE A 44 2.43 12.91 -16.08
CA PHE A 44 3.73 12.85 -16.77
C PHE A 44 3.69 13.65 -18.07
N ARG A 45 4.60 14.61 -18.21
CA ARG A 45 4.73 15.49 -19.39
C ARG A 45 6.11 15.33 -19.99
N PRO A 46 6.25 14.80 -21.22
CA PRO A 46 7.52 14.79 -21.94
C PRO A 46 8.08 16.20 -22.07
N LYS A 47 9.42 16.33 -21.91
CA LYS A 47 10.15 17.59 -22.03
C LYS A 47 11.21 17.49 -23.12
N THR A 48 11.52 18.62 -23.73
CA THR A 48 12.68 18.77 -24.61
C THR A 48 13.84 19.37 -23.82
N GLY A 49 14.82 18.52 -23.45
CA GLY A 49 16.02 18.95 -22.72
C GLY A 49 15.82 19.19 -21.23
N GLY A 50 16.90 19.55 -20.54
CA GLY A 50 16.95 19.74 -19.09
C GLY A 50 17.18 18.44 -18.32
N ASP A 51 16.85 18.44 -17.03
CA ASP A 51 17.00 17.26 -16.16
C ASP A 51 16.15 16.09 -16.66
N LEU A 52 16.66 14.87 -16.45
CA LEU A 52 15.96 13.63 -16.80
C LEU A 52 14.54 13.59 -16.23
N ILE A 53 14.41 14.01 -14.96
CA ILE A 53 13.12 14.09 -14.28
C ILE A 53 13.03 15.38 -13.48
N THR A 54 11.92 16.09 -13.62
CA THR A 54 11.55 17.23 -12.79
C THR A 54 10.28 16.88 -12.04
N LEU A 55 10.37 16.71 -10.73
CA LEU A 55 9.21 16.44 -9.88
C LEU A 55 8.63 17.74 -9.35
N LEU A 56 7.33 17.93 -9.56
CA LEU A 56 6.55 19.09 -9.17
C LEU A 56 5.38 18.62 -8.28
N GLY A 57 4.91 19.47 -7.40
CA GLY A 57 3.75 19.23 -6.54
C GLY A 57 3.89 19.93 -5.21
N ASP A 58 2.76 20.20 -4.59
CA ASP A 58 2.70 20.75 -3.24
C ASP A 58 2.94 19.62 -2.22
N ASN A 59 3.62 19.91 -1.12
CA ASN A 59 3.87 18.96 -0.01
C ASN A 59 4.59 17.67 -0.43
N LEU A 60 5.64 17.78 -1.24
CA LEU A 60 6.48 16.62 -1.57
C LEU A 60 7.06 15.99 -0.30
N PRO A 61 6.97 14.66 -0.14
CA PRO A 61 7.27 13.98 1.12
C PRO A 61 8.76 13.95 1.52
N CYS A 62 9.65 14.30 0.60
CA CYS A 62 11.11 14.35 0.83
C CYS A 62 11.77 15.17 -0.28
N GLU A 63 13.07 15.45 -0.10
CA GLU A 63 13.90 16.01 -1.17
C GLU A 63 13.86 15.14 -2.43
N GLN A 64 13.99 15.76 -3.60
CA GLN A 64 13.84 15.07 -4.90
C GLN A 64 14.70 13.79 -5.00
N GLN A 65 15.94 13.83 -4.54
CA GLN A 65 16.86 12.67 -4.61
C GLN A 65 16.41 11.46 -3.79
N GLY A 66 15.69 11.68 -2.69
CA GLY A 66 15.12 10.63 -1.84
C GLY A 66 13.84 9.99 -2.42
N ASN A 67 13.15 10.69 -3.31
CA ASN A 67 11.84 10.31 -3.78
C ASN A 67 11.85 9.10 -4.71
N LEU A 68 10.97 8.13 -4.47
CA LEU A 68 10.90 6.89 -5.26
C LEU A 68 10.49 7.14 -6.74
N ILE A 69 9.75 8.21 -7.03
CA ILE A 69 9.45 8.64 -8.40
C ILE A 69 10.76 8.93 -9.15
N VAL A 70 11.63 9.72 -8.53
CA VAL A 70 12.93 10.11 -9.11
C VAL A 70 13.84 8.89 -9.25
N LYS A 71 13.93 8.05 -8.21
CA LYS A 71 14.72 6.81 -8.24
C LYS A 71 14.25 5.84 -9.32
N ALA A 72 12.94 5.72 -9.54
CA ALA A 72 12.36 4.88 -10.60
C ALA A 72 12.81 5.36 -11.98
N ALA A 73 12.71 6.66 -12.25
CA ALA A 73 13.13 7.25 -13.52
C ALA A 73 14.65 7.07 -13.76
N GLN A 74 15.47 7.37 -12.76
CA GLN A 74 16.91 7.19 -12.82
C GLN A 74 17.32 5.73 -13.07
N LEU A 75 16.65 4.78 -12.41
CA LEU A 75 16.92 3.35 -12.59
C LEU A 75 16.59 2.89 -14.00
N LEU A 76 15.43 3.29 -14.54
CA LEU A 76 15.05 2.95 -15.92
C LEU A 76 16.00 3.60 -16.93
N ALA A 77 16.36 4.87 -16.76
CA ALA A 77 17.29 5.54 -17.65
C ALA A 77 18.69 4.89 -17.63
N LYS A 78 19.16 4.45 -16.46
CA LYS A 78 20.41 3.70 -16.34
C LYS A 78 20.36 2.35 -17.07
N LYS A 79 19.21 1.66 -17.05
CA LYS A 79 19.02 0.36 -17.72
C LYS A 79 18.80 0.49 -19.22
N PHE A 80 18.16 1.58 -19.65
CA PHE A 80 17.72 1.81 -21.04
C PHE A 80 18.13 3.20 -21.54
N PRO A 81 19.45 3.54 -21.57
CA PRO A 81 19.90 4.90 -21.84
C PRO A 81 19.55 5.41 -23.24
N ALA A 82 19.40 4.51 -24.22
CA ALA A 82 19.04 4.88 -25.59
C ALA A 82 17.58 5.34 -25.76
N TYR A 83 16.72 5.05 -24.80
CA TYR A 83 15.28 5.35 -24.82
C TYR A 83 14.91 6.48 -23.87
N ALA A 84 15.80 6.78 -22.92
CA ALA A 84 15.52 7.76 -21.87
C ALA A 84 15.38 9.18 -22.46
N SER A 85 14.31 9.84 -22.09
CA SER A 85 14.06 11.24 -22.42
C SER A 85 13.55 12.01 -21.21
N SER A 86 13.75 13.33 -21.20
CA SER A 86 13.36 14.18 -20.09
C SER A 86 11.84 14.20 -19.88
N VAL A 87 11.42 14.15 -18.62
CA VAL A 87 10.00 14.16 -18.24
C VAL A 87 9.79 15.07 -17.02
N SER A 88 8.70 15.80 -16.99
CA SER A 88 8.20 16.46 -15.79
C SER A 88 7.04 15.65 -15.22
N VAL A 89 7.02 15.49 -13.92
CA VAL A 89 5.98 14.74 -13.18
C VAL A 89 5.35 15.67 -12.18
N VAL A 90 4.04 15.86 -12.27
CA VAL A 90 3.25 16.56 -11.25
C VAL A 90 2.62 15.52 -10.34
N LEU A 91 2.92 15.61 -9.04
CA LEU A 91 2.33 14.75 -8.00
C LEU A 91 1.27 15.54 -7.23
N ASP A 92 0.03 15.08 -7.32
CA ASP A 92 -1.06 15.47 -6.41
C ASP A 92 -1.13 14.44 -5.28
N LYS A 93 -0.63 14.84 -4.09
CA LYS A 93 -0.41 13.95 -2.95
C LYS A 93 -1.58 13.94 -1.98
N VAL A 94 -2.27 12.81 -1.88
CA VAL A 94 -3.44 12.59 -1.02
C VAL A 94 -3.16 11.53 0.06
N ILE A 95 -2.41 10.47 -0.27
CA ILE A 95 -2.10 9.40 0.68
C ILE A 95 -1.14 9.92 1.76
N PRO A 96 -1.45 9.79 3.06
CA PRO A 96 -0.54 10.17 4.14
C PRO A 96 0.82 9.46 4.05
N VAL A 97 1.89 10.20 4.36
CA VAL A 97 3.26 9.67 4.35
C VAL A 97 3.49 8.79 5.58
N GLY A 98 4.06 7.62 5.40
CA GLY A 98 4.40 6.73 6.52
C GLY A 98 3.23 6.01 7.16
N GLY A 99 2.02 6.11 6.60
CA GLY A 99 0.79 5.54 7.17
C GLY A 99 0.54 4.04 6.92
N GLY A 100 1.49 3.27 6.39
CA GLY A 100 1.27 1.84 6.10
C GLY A 100 0.41 1.56 4.86
N LEU A 101 0.11 2.60 4.05
CA LEU A 101 -0.76 2.54 2.86
C LEU A 101 -0.01 2.35 1.54
N GLY A 102 1.32 2.29 1.56
CA GLY A 102 2.14 2.04 0.38
C GLY A 102 2.21 3.18 -0.65
N GLY A 103 1.83 4.43 -0.31
CA GLY A 103 1.73 5.54 -1.27
C GLY A 103 3.01 5.80 -2.07
N GLY A 104 4.18 5.83 -1.43
CA GLY A 104 5.47 6.01 -2.13
C GLY A 104 5.78 4.87 -3.10
N SER A 105 5.46 3.63 -2.73
CA SER A 105 5.63 2.45 -3.59
C SER A 105 4.63 2.46 -4.75
N SER A 106 3.41 2.91 -4.53
CA SER A 106 2.40 3.12 -5.57
C SER A 106 2.88 4.16 -6.58
N ASN A 107 3.36 5.32 -6.12
CA ASN A 107 3.90 6.36 -7.00
C ASN A 107 5.09 5.86 -7.82
N CYS A 108 5.97 5.07 -7.22
CA CYS A 108 7.08 4.40 -7.90
C CYS A 108 6.56 3.46 -9.01
N ALA A 109 5.60 2.62 -8.70
CA ALA A 109 5.00 1.68 -9.65
C ALA A 109 4.37 2.40 -10.84
N MET A 110 3.54 3.42 -10.59
CA MET A 110 2.94 4.22 -11.65
C MET A 110 4.00 4.95 -12.49
N THR A 111 5.10 5.37 -11.88
CA THR A 111 6.22 5.98 -12.60
C THR A 111 6.90 4.97 -13.53
N LEU A 112 7.16 3.75 -13.05
CA LEU A 112 7.75 2.70 -13.89
C LEU A 112 6.84 2.36 -15.09
N ILE A 113 5.53 2.28 -14.88
CA ILE A 113 4.54 2.00 -15.92
C ILE A 113 4.46 3.17 -16.92
N ALA A 114 4.38 4.40 -16.44
CA ALA A 114 4.29 5.58 -17.29
C ALA A 114 5.54 5.75 -18.16
N LEU A 115 6.73 5.61 -17.59
CA LEU A 115 7.99 5.73 -18.34
C LEU A 115 8.20 4.56 -19.29
N ASN A 116 7.77 3.34 -18.96
CA ASN A 116 7.75 2.22 -19.89
C ASN A 116 6.95 2.57 -21.16
N GLN A 117 5.80 3.22 -20.99
CA GLN A 117 4.97 3.65 -22.10
C GLN A 117 5.58 4.85 -22.85
N LEU A 118 5.99 5.91 -22.13
CA LEU A 118 6.53 7.15 -22.74
C LEU A 118 7.84 6.92 -23.50
N TRP A 119 8.71 6.07 -22.97
CA TRP A 119 10.00 5.75 -23.58
C TRP A 119 9.94 4.58 -24.58
N GLY A 120 8.77 3.94 -24.74
CA GLY A 120 8.58 2.82 -25.69
C GLY A 120 9.44 1.62 -25.34
N LEU A 121 9.60 1.28 -24.05
CA LEU A 121 10.48 0.19 -23.60
C LEU A 121 9.86 -1.19 -23.84
N HIS A 122 8.52 -1.26 -23.91
CA HIS A 122 7.75 -2.50 -24.12
C HIS A 122 8.03 -3.60 -23.09
N LEU A 123 8.39 -3.21 -21.85
CA LEU A 123 8.60 -4.15 -20.74
C LEU A 123 7.28 -4.77 -20.31
N THR A 124 7.30 -6.06 -20.07
CA THR A 124 6.15 -6.80 -19.52
C THR A 124 5.91 -6.44 -18.04
N PRO A 125 4.70 -6.65 -17.50
CA PRO A 125 4.45 -6.45 -16.08
C PRO A 125 5.42 -7.22 -15.18
N LYS A 126 5.81 -8.43 -15.57
CA LYS A 126 6.76 -9.26 -14.82
C LYS A 126 8.17 -8.65 -14.78
N GLU A 127 8.61 -8.02 -15.84
CA GLU A 127 9.90 -7.32 -15.90
C GLU A 127 9.84 -6.04 -15.07
N LEU A 128 8.76 -5.27 -15.18
CA LEU A 128 8.54 -4.08 -14.33
C LEU A 128 8.50 -4.44 -12.84
N MET A 129 7.82 -5.52 -12.46
CA MET A 129 7.81 -6.00 -11.07
C MET A 129 9.20 -6.35 -10.56
N LYS A 130 10.05 -7.01 -11.38
CA LYS A 130 11.44 -7.31 -11.01
C LYS A 130 12.27 -6.03 -10.79
N ILE A 131 12.08 -5.02 -11.64
CA ILE A 131 12.72 -3.71 -11.47
C ILE A 131 12.17 -3.03 -10.21
N GLY A 132 10.87 -3.01 -10.03
CA GLY A 132 10.19 -2.39 -8.90
C GLY A 132 10.60 -2.97 -7.55
N ALA A 133 10.80 -4.29 -7.47
CA ALA A 133 11.25 -4.98 -6.25
C ALA A 133 12.61 -4.45 -5.73
N THR A 134 13.46 -3.90 -6.59
CA THR A 134 14.73 -3.28 -6.17
C THR A 134 14.57 -1.89 -5.57
N LEU A 135 13.39 -1.28 -5.73
CA LEU A 135 13.06 0.06 -5.23
C LEU A 135 12.21 0.03 -3.96
N GLY A 136 11.44 -1.04 -3.77
CA GLY A 136 10.62 -1.23 -2.57
C GLY A 136 9.79 -2.51 -2.62
N ALA A 137 9.57 -3.11 -1.46
CA ALA A 137 8.88 -4.41 -1.34
C ALA A 137 7.42 -4.37 -1.83
N ASP A 138 6.71 -3.26 -1.63
CA ASP A 138 5.31 -3.09 -2.06
C ASP A 138 5.18 -2.66 -3.54
N VAL A 139 6.26 -2.22 -4.21
CA VAL A 139 6.19 -1.75 -5.62
C VAL A 139 5.66 -2.83 -6.58
N PRO A 140 6.09 -4.10 -6.48
CA PRO A 140 5.55 -5.17 -7.32
C PRO A 140 4.03 -5.33 -7.22
N PHE A 141 3.44 -5.16 -6.03
CA PHE A 141 2.00 -5.26 -5.85
C PHE A 141 1.24 -4.23 -6.69
N PHE A 142 1.66 -2.98 -6.70
CA PHE A 142 0.97 -1.93 -7.46
C PHE A 142 1.08 -2.13 -8.96
N ILE A 143 2.22 -2.64 -9.46
CA ILE A 143 2.37 -3.03 -10.86
C ILE A 143 1.46 -4.20 -11.20
N PHE A 144 1.41 -5.20 -10.32
CA PHE A 144 0.56 -6.38 -10.45
C PHE A 144 -0.92 -5.99 -10.47
N ALA A 145 -1.36 -5.20 -9.48
CA ALA A 145 -2.74 -4.76 -9.36
C ALA A 145 -3.19 -3.92 -10.56
N HIS A 146 -2.31 -3.03 -11.07
CA HIS A 146 -2.59 -2.26 -12.28
C HIS A 146 -2.70 -3.15 -13.52
N ALA A 147 -1.79 -4.12 -13.69
CA ALA A 147 -1.75 -4.95 -14.89
C ALA A 147 -2.89 -5.98 -14.96
N TYR A 148 -3.29 -6.54 -13.81
CA TYR A 148 -4.25 -7.64 -13.76
C TYR A 148 -5.62 -7.22 -13.19
N GLN A 149 -5.80 -5.96 -12.78
CA GLN A 149 -7.03 -5.38 -12.24
C GLN A 149 -7.61 -6.23 -11.08
N THR A 150 -6.74 -6.60 -10.12
CA THR A 150 -7.09 -7.52 -9.03
C THR A 150 -6.27 -7.24 -7.78
N ASP A 151 -6.78 -7.67 -6.64
CA ASP A 151 -6.04 -7.75 -5.38
C ASP A 151 -5.08 -8.95 -5.39
N ALA A 152 -4.21 -9.09 -4.38
CA ALA A 152 -3.22 -10.15 -4.35
C ALA A 152 -3.03 -10.82 -2.99
N ILE A 153 -2.93 -12.15 -2.99
CA ILE A 153 -2.23 -12.89 -1.94
C ILE A 153 -0.74 -12.62 -2.10
N ALA A 154 -0.10 -12.20 -1.01
CA ALA A 154 1.32 -11.87 -0.97
C ALA A 154 2.06 -12.82 -0.02
N LEU A 155 3.13 -13.42 -0.53
CA LEU A 155 4.07 -14.28 0.19
C LEU A 155 5.50 -13.77 0.03
N GLY A 156 6.47 -14.41 0.68
CA GLY A 156 7.86 -13.98 0.71
C GLY A 156 8.00 -12.66 1.46
N ILE A 157 8.72 -11.69 0.94
CA ILE A 157 8.78 -10.34 1.51
C ILE A 157 7.62 -9.43 1.06
N GLY A 158 6.59 -9.99 0.41
CA GLY A 158 5.49 -9.29 -0.25
C GLY A 158 5.61 -9.29 -1.77
N ASP A 159 6.59 -10.01 -2.31
CA ASP A 159 6.99 -10.00 -3.72
C ASP A 159 6.43 -11.19 -4.53
N LYS A 160 5.99 -12.27 -3.86
CA LYS A 160 5.36 -13.43 -4.51
C LYS A 160 3.84 -13.23 -4.50
N LEU A 161 3.31 -12.76 -5.63
CA LEU A 161 1.92 -12.33 -5.76
C LEU A 161 1.09 -13.34 -6.54
N THR A 162 -0.10 -13.64 -6.01
CA THR A 162 -1.12 -14.46 -6.69
C THR A 162 -2.44 -13.70 -6.66
N ALA A 163 -3.11 -13.62 -7.81
CA ALA A 163 -4.38 -12.93 -7.93
C ALA A 163 -5.46 -13.52 -7.00
N ILE A 164 -6.26 -12.64 -6.42
CA ILE A 164 -7.41 -13.03 -5.62
C ILE A 164 -8.57 -12.06 -5.90
N ASN A 165 -9.72 -12.60 -6.27
CA ASN A 165 -10.93 -11.82 -6.48
C ASN A 165 -11.68 -11.69 -5.16
N LEU A 166 -11.75 -10.47 -4.65
CA LEU A 166 -12.48 -10.14 -3.44
C LEU A 166 -13.75 -9.35 -3.80
N PRO A 167 -14.87 -9.54 -3.09
CA PRO A 167 -16.05 -8.72 -3.32
C PRO A 167 -15.75 -7.24 -3.01
N SER A 168 -16.40 -6.34 -3.74
CA SER A 168 -16.32 -4.90 -3.46
C SER A 168 -16.68 -4.59 -2.01
N ARG A 169 -15.94 -3.66 -1.39
CA ARG A 169 -16.11 -3.31 0.02
C ARG A 169 -15.77 -1.86 0.27
N GLU A 170 -16.57 -1.24 1.13
CA GLU A 170 -16.27 0.07 1.69
C GLU A 170 -15.47 -0.08 2.99
N TYR A 171 -14.58 0.88 3.24
CA TYR A 171 -13.71 0.93 4.42
C TYR A 171 -13.74 2.32 5.02
N LEU A 172 -13.83 2.41 6.34
CA LEU A 172 -13.51 3.62 7.10
C LEU A 172 -12.02 3.54 7.49
N LEU A 173 -11.22 4.49 7.00
CA LEU A 173 -9.82 4.64 7.37
C LEU A 173 -9.66 5.82 8.32
N LEU A 174 -8.84 5.63 9.36
CA LEU A 174 -8.40 6.69 10.25
C LEU A 174 -6.89 6.86 10.14
N PHE A 175 -6.43 8.11 10.16
CA PHE A 175 -5.03 8.49 9.97
C PHE A 175 -4.44 9.09 11.25
N PRO A 176 -4.02 8.28 12.23
CA PRO A 176 -3.30 8.80 13.40
C PRO A 176 -2.02 9.48 12.94
N ASP A 177 -1.77 10.69 13.48
CA ASP A 177 -0.54 11.44 13.21
C ASP A 177 0.61 10.84 14.04
N GLU A 178 1.14 9.71 13.58
CA GLU A 178 2.29 9.00 14.18
C GLU A 178 3.25 8.51 13.09
N SER A 179 4.52 8.73 13.30
CA SER A 179 5.58 8.21 12.44
C SER A 179 6.18 6.94 13.04
N ILE A 180 6.00 5.81 12.37
CA ILE A 180 6.39 4.50 12.87
C ILE A 180 7.66 4.03 12.15
N ASN A 181 8.70 3.70 12.92
CA ASN A 181 9.92 3.13 12.37
C ASN A 181 9.75 1.63 12.10
N THR A 182 9.53 1.28 10.86
CA THR A 182 9.33 -0.12 10.42
C THR A 182 10.52 -1.02 10.79
N ALA A 183 11.77 -0.54 10.68
CA ALA A 183 12.94 -1.35 10.98
C ALA A 183 13.01 -1.72 12.47
N GLU A 184 12.59 -0.80 13.35
CA GLU A 184 12.51 -1.04 14.79
C GLU A 184 11.45 -2.10 15.12
N LEU A 185 10.31 -2.09 14.44
CA LEU A 185 9.26 -3.10 14.65
C LEU A 185 9.75 -4.50 14.31
N PHE A 186 10.42 -4.68 13.17
CA PHE A 186 10.97 -5.99 12.79
C PHE A 186 12.05 -6.50 13.74
N SER A 187 12.77 -5.61 14.42
CA SER A 187 13.80 -5.97 15.42
C SER A 187 13.20 -6.23 16.81
N ASN A 188 11.93 -5.93 17.04
CA ASN A 188 11.29 -6.12 18.34
C ASN A 188 11.29 -7.61 18.72
N LYS A 189 11.65 -7.90 19.98
CA LYS A 189 11.72 -9.25 20.53
C LYS A 189 10.34 -9.90 20.74
N ASP A 190 9.32 -9.08 20.95
CA ASP A 190 7.95 -9.52 21.19
C ASP A 190 7.15 -9.72 19.89
N LEU A 191 7.76 -9.44 18.73
CA LEU A 191 7.16 -9.71 17.43
C LEU A 191 7.03 -11.22 17.19
N ILE A 192 5.82 -11.68 16.93
CA ILE A 192 5.56 -13.07 16.54
C ILE A 192 6.12 -13.26 15.12
N LYS A 193 7.16 -14.10 14.97
CA LYS A 193 7.92 -14.30 13.73
C LYS A 193 7.77 -15.69 13.10
N ASN A 194 6.87 -16.50 13.62
CA ASN A 194 6.69 -17.91 13.22
C ASN A 194 5.22 -18.31 13.10
N THR A 195 4.37 -17.38 12.65
CA THR A 195 2.96 -17.69 12.40
C THR A 195 2.86 -18.76 11.31
N PRO A 196 2.13 -19.86 11.53
CA PRO A 196 1.93 -20.87 10.50
C PRO A 196 1.30 -20.30 9.23
N ILE A 197 1.78 -20.75 8.08
CA ILE A 197 1.19 -20.38 6.80
C ILE A 197 -0.22 -20.96 6.70
N ILE A 198 -1.18 -20.11 6.39
CA ILE A 198 -2.56 -20.50 6.14
C ILE A 198 -2.64 -21.03 4.71
N SER A 199 -2.96 -22.29 4.53
CA SER A 199 -3.24 -22.89 3.24
C SER A 199 -4.61 -22.46 2.72
N ASP A 200 -4.77 -22.48 1.39
CA ASP A 200 -6.04 -22.29 0.71
C ASP A 200 -6.79 -21.00 1.12
N LEU A 201 -6.08 -19.86 0.99
CA LEU A 201 -6.64 -18.56 1.32
C LEU A 201 -7.86 -18.20 0.47
N THR A 202 -7.95 -18.69 -0.77
CA THR A 202 -9.08 -18.44 -1.65
C THR A 202 -10.40 -19.02 -1.12
N ALA A 203 -10.34 -20.17 -0.48
CA ALA A 203 -11.50 -20.75 0.19
C ALA A 203 -11.93 -20.00 1.47
N LYS A 204 -11.06 -19.12 1.98
CA LYS A 204 -11.26 -18.36 3.23
C LYS A 204 -11.60 -16.88 2.99
N ILE A 205 -11.92 -16.49 1.76
CA ILE A 205 -12.26 -15.09 1.40
C ILE A 205 -13.25 -14.45 2.38
N PRO A 206 -14.38 -15.07 2.75
CA PRO A 206 -15.32 -14.47 3.68
C PRO A 206 -14.72 -14.14 5.05
N ASN A 207 -13.71 -14.91 5.47
CA ASN A 207 -13.19 -14.87 6.83
C ASN A 207 -12.12 -13.80 7.07
N PHE A 208 -11.53 -13.21 6.01
CA PHE A 208 -10.47 -12.19 6.17
C PHE A 208 -10.94 -10.96 6.94
N LEU A 209 -12.21 -10.64 6.84
CA LEU A 209 -12.83 -9.45 7.39
C LEU A 209 -13.80 -9.74 8.52
N ASP A 210 -14.08 -11.02 8.76
CA ASP A 210 -15.09 -11.46 9.72
C ASP A 210 -14.59 -11.28 11.15
N LEU A 211 -15.43 -10.75 12.02
CA LEU A 211 -15.17 -10.56 13.44
C LEU A 211 -14.90 -11.88 14.17
N GLN A 212 -15.58 -12.95 13.77
CA GLN A 212 -15.61 -14.20 14.50
C GLN A 212 -14.50 -15.19 14.11
N ASN A 213 -13.63 -14.83 13.17
CA ASN A 213 -12.66 -15.78 12.62
C ASN A 213 -11.19 -15.37 12.83
N PRO A 214 -10.62 -15.66 14.02
CA PRO A 214 -9.19 -15.86 14.07
C PRO A 214 -8.84 -17.03 13.11
N PRO A 215 -7.74 -17.00 12.33
CA PRO A 215 -6.46 -16.49 12.80
C PRO A 215 -5.98 -15.20 12.10
N PHE A 216 -6.83 -14.44 11.45
CA PHE A 216 -6.39 -13.28 10.70
C PHE A 216 -6.13 -12.07 11.60
N PHE A 217 -4.87 -11.63 11.70
CA PHE A 217 -4.43 -10.48 12.50
C PHE A 217 -3.28 -9.74 11.82
N ASN A 218 -2.89 -8.60 12.35
CA ASN A 218 -1.67 -7.92 11.95
C ASN A 218 -0.60 -8.13 13.04
N ALA A 219 0.52 -8.77 12.68
CA ALA A 219 1.59 -9.13 13.62
C ALA A 219 2.22 -7.94 14.34
N PHE A 220 2.13 -6.73 13.78
CA PHE A 220 2.68 -5.51 14.38
C PHE A 220 1.68 -4.79 15.29
N GLU A 221 0.39 -5.08 15.19
CA GLU A 221 -0.68 -4.29 15.80
C GLU A 221 -0.54 -4.15 17.31
N THR A 222 -0.29 -5.25 18.02
CA THR A 222 -0.11 -5.22 19.49
C THR A 222 1.06 -4.32 19.88
N ILE A 223 2.22 -4.51 19.25
CA ILE A 223 3.45 -3.75 19.56
C ILE A 223 3.26 -2.27 19.26
N VAL A 224 2.61 -1.95 18.15
CA VAL A 224 2.35 -0.57 17.77
C VAL A 224 1.36 0.09 18.72
N CYS A 225 0.28 -0.59 19.08
CA CYS A 225 -0.72 -0.06 20.02
C CYS A 225 -0.15 0.16 21.43
N GLU A 226 0.77 -0.67 21.88
CA GLU A 226 1.47 -0.47 23.16
C GLU A 226 2.37 0.77 23.16
N LYS A 227 3.04 1.03 22.04
CA LYS A 227 4.03 2.09 21.93
C LYS A 227 3.46 3.42 21.47
N TYR A 228 2.44 3.42 20.59
CA TYR A 228 1.89 4.60 19.92
C TYR A 228 0.43 4.83 20.34
N GLN A 229 0.26 5.73 21.31
CA GLN A 229 -1.06 5.94 21.95
C GLN A 229 -2.14 6.40 20.95
N LYS A 230 -1.79 7.27 19.98
CA LYS A 230 -2.78 7.75 19.00
C LYS A 230 -3.29 6.62 18.09
N VAL A 231 -2.41 5.67 17.73
CA VAL A 231 -2.83 4.48 16.95
C VAL A 231 -3.77 3.61 17.78
N ASN A 232 -3.43 3.36 19.05
CA ASN A 232 -4.27 2.60 19.96
C ASN A 232 -5.65 3.26 20.17
N GLN A 233 -5.72 4.58 20.33
CA GLN A 233 -6.97 5.32 20.45
C GLN A 233 -7.83 5.20 19.20
N ALA A 234 -7.24 5.39 18.01
CA ALA A 234 -7.95 5.27 16.75
C ALA A 234 -8.46 3.84 16.50
N LEU A 235 -7.65 2.83 16.78
CA LEU A 235 -8.06 1.43 16.63
C LEU A 235 -9.16 1.06 17.64
N SER A 236 -9.03 1.48 18.90
CA SER A 236 -10.03 1.26 19.94
C SER A 236 -11.36 1.92 19.59
N TYR A 237 -11.32 3.12 19.00
CA TYR A 237 -12.50 3.79 18.48
C TYR A 237 -13.19 2.97 17.39
N LEU A 238 -12.46 2.48 16.37
CA LEU A 238 -13.04 1.64 15.33
C LEU A 238 -13.62 0.33 15.87
N ARG A 239 -13.00 -0.25 16.90
CA ARG A 239 -13.48 -1.48 17.55
C ARG A 239 -14.87 -1.33 18.19
N THR A 240 -15.28 -0.13 18.56
CA THR A 240 -16.64 0.11 19.07
C THR A 240 -17.73 -0.20 18.04
N PHE A 241 -17.41 -0.21 16.75
CA PHE A 241 -18.33 -0.49 15.65
C PHE A 241 -18.31 -1.94 15.16
N GLU A 242 -17.39 -2.77 15.64
CA GLU A 242 -17.21 -4.16 15.15
C GLU A 242 -18.49 -5.00 15.29
N SER A 243 -19.22 -4.85 16.40
CA SER A 243 -20.49 -5.56 16.61
C SER A 243 -21.56 -5.14 15.59
N ALA A 244 -21.60 -3.88 15.19
CA ALA A 244 -22.57 -3.37 14.21
C ALA A 244 -22.20 -3.78 12.78
N THR A 245 -20.90 -3.77 12.45
CA THR A 245 -20.40 -4.14 11.12
C THR A 245 -20.19 -5.64 10.95
N GLN A 246 -20.13 -6.42 12.03
CA GLN A 246 -19.73 -7.83 12.04
C GLN A 246 -18.34 -8.06 11.39
N THR A 247 -17.47 -7.05 11.45
CA THR A 247 -16.11 -7.06 10.88
C THR A 247 -15.09 -6.65 11.92
N THR A 248 -13.82 -6.94 11.66
CA THR A 248 -12.71 -6.61 12.58
C THR A 248 -11.98 -5.36 12.13
N ALA A 249 -11.81 -4.41 13.03
CA ALA A 249 -10.92 -3.26 12.84
C ALA A 249 -9.46 -3.72 12.89
N ARG A 250 -8.61 -3.16 12.02
CA ARG A 250 -7.19 -3.53 11.91
C ARG A 250 -6.31 -2.36 11.56
N MET A 251 -5.02 -2.53 11.84
CA MET A 251 -3.98 -1.65 11.36
C MET A 251 -3.45 -2.14 9.99
N SER A 252 -3.19 -1.23 9.07
CA SER A 252 -2.59 -1.53 7.76
C SER A 252 -1.06 -1.52 7.84
N GLY A 253 -0.42 -2.58 7.32
CA GLY A 253 1.03 -2.67 7.27
C GLY A 253 1.68 -2.55 8.65
N THR A 254 2.68 -1.70 8.76
CA THR A 254 3.33 -1.35 10.03
C THR A 254 2.69 -0.14 10.73
N GLY A 255 1.55 0.30 10.25
CA GLY A 255 0.82 1.49 10.73
C GLY A 255 1.36 2.78 10.05
N SER A 256 0.84 3.94 10.45
CA SER A 256 -0.11 4.20 11.57
C SER A 256 -1.60 4.03 11.20
N THR A 257 -1.96 3.96 9.92
CA THR A 257 -3.37 3.89 9.48
C THR A 257 -4.07 2.66 10.06
N VAL A 258 -5.24 2.89 10.63
CA VAL A 258 -6.18 1.83 11.05
C VAL A 258 -7.45 1.90 10.20
N TYR A 259 -8.12 0.78 10.02
CA TYR A 259 -9.31 0.71 9.18
C TYR A 259 -10.36 -0.26 9.72
N LEU A 260 -11.62 -0.02 9.33
CA LEU A 260 -12.76 -0.89 9.59
C LEU A 260 -13.48 -1.18 8.26
N PRO A 261 -13.65 -2.47 7.89
CA PRO A 261 -14.53 -2.84 6.79
C PRO A 261 -15.98 -2.58 7.16
N LEU A 262 -16.78 -2.02 6.23
CA LEU A 262 -18.17 -1.66 6.50
C LEU A 262 -19.14 -2.67 5.89
N ILE A 263 -19.93 -3.30 6.75
CA ILE A 263 -21.08 -4.12 6.39
C ILE A 263 -22.24 -3.66 7.28
N GLY A 264 -23.39 -3.38 6.68
CA GLY A 264 -24.60 -3.03 7.42
C GLY A 264 -24.71 -1.60 7.92
N LEU A 265 -23.59 -0.87 8.15
CA LEU A 265 -23.65 0.54 8.49
C LEU A 265 -23.86 1.40 7.25
N GLY A 266 -24.91 2.19 7.26
CA GLY A 266 -25.14 3.19 6.22
C GLY A 266 -24.13 4.35 6.34
N LYS A 267 -23.72 4.90 5.21
CA LYS A 267 -22.77 6.01 5.10
C LYS A 267 -23.15 7.20 6.00
N ASN A 268 -24.44 7.53 6.05
CA ASN A 268 -24.95 8.65 6.86
C ASN A 268 -24.78 8.46 8.37
N GLN A 269 -24.66 7.22 8.87
CA GLN A 269 -24.45 6.95 10.29
C GLN A 269 -23.01 7.22 10.72
N ILE A 270 -22.06 7.16 9.80
CA ILE A 270 -20.64 7.36 10.06
C ILE A 270 -20.25 8.82 9.90
N GLU A 271 -20.89 9.56 8.97
CA GLU A 271 -20.58 10.97 8.69
C GLU A 271 -20.86 11.92 9.87
N PHE A 272 -21.69 11.52 10.83
CA PHE A 272 -22.06 12.33 12.02
C PHE A 272 -21.27 11.99 13.29
N ILE A 273 -20.21 11.17 13.17
CA ILE A 273 -19.41 10.74 14.32
C ILE A 273 -18.15 11.62 14.42
N ASP A 274 -17.81 12.02 15.65
CA ASP A 274 -16.60 12.78 15.95
C ASP A 274 -15.39 11.83 15.97
N TYR A 275 -14.59 11.83 14.90
CA TYR A 275 -13.43 10.97 14.77
C TYR A 275 -12.25 11.48 15.61
N PRO A 276 -11.46 10.58 16.24
CA PRO A 276 -10.32 10.97 17.07
C PRO A 276 -9.13 11.53 16.25
N CYS A 277 -9.15 11.39 14.93
CA CYS A 277 -8.15 11.89 13.99
C CYS A 277 -8.77 11.99 12.58
N PRO A 278 -8.05 12.53 11.58
CA PRO A 278 -8.55 12.58 10.21
C PRO A 278 -9.01 11.21 9.71
N ALA A 279 -10.14 11.19 9.01
CA ALA A 279 -10.79 9.97 8.55
C ALA A 279 -11.28 10.11 7.10
N VAL A 280 -11.40 8.98 6.39
CA VAL A 280 -11.99 8.93 5.06
C VAL A 280 -12.75 7.62 4.84
N LEU A 281 -13.87 7.72 4.13
CA LEU A 281 -14.60 6.57 3.59
C LEU A 281 -14.10 6.29 2.18
N VAL A 282 -13.73 5.04 1.91
CA VAL A 282 -13.17 4.63 0.63
C VAL A 282 -13.73 3.28 0.20
N ASN A 283 -13.85 3.07 -1.10
CA ASN A 283 -14.14 1.75 -1.66
C ASN A 283 -12.84 1.01 -2.00
N SER A 284 -12.94 -0.32 -2.06
CA SER A 284 -11.92 -1.09 -2.77
C SER A 284 -11.84 -0.65 -4.22
N LEU A 285 -10.67 -0.73 -4.82
CA LEU A 285 -10.47 -0.36 -6.23
C LEU A 285 -11.00 -1.45 -7.17
N TYR A 286 -10.85 -2.69 -6.76
CA TYR A 286 -11.29 -3.88 -7.50
C TYR A 286 -12.35 -4.67 -6.71
N GLY A 287 -13.16 -5.46 -7.43
CA GLY A 287 -14.22 -6.31 -6.88
C GLY A 287 -15.59 -6.03 -7.41
#